data_749c5acae0d47e5277d093af0edc6e15
#
_entry.id   749c5acae0d47e5277d093af0edc6e15
#
_cell.length_a   1.000
_cell.length_b   1.000
_cell.length_c   1.000
_cell.angle_alpha   90.00
_cell.angle_beta   90.00
_cell.angle_gamma   90.00
#
_symmetry.space_group_name_H-M   'P 1'
#
loop_
_entity.id
_entity.type
_entity.pdbx_description
1 polymer ?
#
loop_
_entity_poly.entity_id
_entity_poly.type
_entity_poly.pdbx_seq_one_letter_code
_entity_poly.pdbx_strand_id
1 'polypeptide(L)'
;MITDIELVNQFSTKLGEDYASAKSYVRDIPTQALVFVRSFTHKLAILIAEQHHLEFSSPNLYDRIEQLNQRRLLDVTAIRAMHKLRSDGNRGAHPEKYHLTQTQLVALAEKSIKQILNLVAQLYPVLHSAQVLAYQFVAFDSLAGRDLCYRAMMQNDHHAQYLVAMSLKAQALMAQEQASATALDAKTASALATTQDEVQRLFAQAAYWFAQAAPFEDVALYEHGVSLLHGYAESGQVKQGELLIAQAAKAGITEAQALLGYFYLVGSTVFAVDVEQAKVLLQQAAEAENIEAMSNLGVLFYQENDHQQALAWMSKAAESGYPQSQYHLALLLAEGANADSEQSRLWMQEAASQGQLDAMLHCATEILHNDDAQSIELELAERYLHDVIKYGHNVTAMIELSVALADGMLSRIDVVQSAYLLQQAKHFGNDIQQQVIEPLWQSLLMQIDSVIALNPSKEELVSLQQARQFLE
;
A
#
# COMPACT_ATOMS: atom_id res chain seq x y z
N MET A 1 5.49 19.29 -36.77
CA MET A 1 5.88 18.48 -35.60
C MET A 1 4.57 18.17 -34.88
N ILE A 2 4.26 16.93 -34.75
CA ILE A 2 3.00 16.48 -34.07
C ILE A 2 3.17 16.54 -32.55
N THR A 3 2.07 16.56 -31.83
CA THR A 3 2.08 16.43 -30.35
C THR A 3 2.31 14.97 -29.95
N ASP A 4 2.72 14.75 -28.71
CA ASP A 4 2.82 13.42 -28.12
C ASP A 4 1.46 12.69 -28.08
N ILE A 5 0.35 13.43 -27.89
CA ILE A 5 -1.02 12.87 -27.94
C ILE A 5 -1.34 12.42 -29.38
N GLU A 6 -1.03 13.24 -30.38
CA GLU A 6 -1.22 12.88 -31.80
C GLU A 6 -0.37 11.68 -32.21
N LEU A 7 0.85 11.57 -31.70
CA LEU A 7 1.72 10.41 -31.93
C LEU A 7 1.06 9.12 -31.43
N VAL A 8 0.57 9.11 -30.19
CA VAL A 8 -0.06 7.91 -29.62
C VAL A 8 -1.40 7.59 -30.29
N ASN A 9 -2.17 8.62 -30.69
CA ASN A 9 -3.37 8.44 -31.51
C ASN A 9 -3.09 7.81 -32.87
N GLN A 10 -1.99 8.19 -33.53
CA GLN A 10 -1.56 7.59 -34.80
C GLN A 10 -1.05 6.16 -34.61
N PHE A 11 -0.44 5.86 -33.47
CA PHE A 11 -0.06 4.50 -33.12
C PHE A 11 -1.28 3.61 -32.94
N SER A 12 -2.29 4.05 -32.18
CA SER A 12 -3.60 3.41 -32.04
C SER A 12 -4.58 4.40 -31.41
N THR A 13 -5.73 4.62 -32.03
CA THR A 13 -6.77 5.53 -31.52
C THR A 13 -7.25 5.12 -30.12
N LYS A 14 -7.49 3.81 -29.88
CA LYS A 14 -7.90 3.30 -28.56
C LYS A 14 -6.85 3.53 -27.46
N LEU A 15 -5.58 3.46 -27.80
CA LEU A 15 -4.47 3.74 -26.88
C LEU A 15 -4.27 5.24 -26.69
N GLY A 16 -4.51 6.04 -27.74
CA GLY A 16 -4.46 7.49 -27.67
C GLY A 16 -5.50 8.09 -26.72
N GLU A 17 -6.70 7.51 -26.65
CA GLU A 17 -7.73 7.91 -25.70
C GLU A 17 -7.28 7.71 -24.25
N ASP A 18 -6.74 6.52 -23.91
CA ASP A 18 -6.22 6.23 -22.57
C ASP A 18 -5.03 7.12 -22.24
N TYR A 19 -4.12 7.35 -23.20
CA TYR A 19 -2.97 8.22 -23.01
C TYR A 19 -3.36 9.67 -22.74
N ALA A 20 -4.29 10.21 -23.53
CA ALA A 20 -4.78 11.58 -23.36
C ALA A 20 -5.50 11.73 -21.99
N SER A 21 -6.33 10.76 -21.62
CA SER A 21 -7.00 10.73 -20.32
C SER A 21 -6.01 10.64 -19.17
N ALA A 22 -5.05 9.69 -19.23
CA ALA A 22 -4.00 9.58 -18.23
C ALA A 22 -3.27 10.90 -18.05
N LYS A 23 -2.87 11.54 -19.17
CA LYS A 23 -2.13 12.80 -19.16
C LYS A 23 -2.91 13.97 -18.55
N SER A 24 -4.22 14.05 -18.82
CA SER A 24 -5.07 15.13 -18.30
C SER A 24 -5.25 15.05 -16.77
N TYR A 25 -5.26 13.85 -16.19
CA TYR A 25 -5.51 13.65 -14.76
C TYR A 25 -4.27 13.64 -13.87
N VAL A 26 -3.06 13.67 -14.42
CA VAL A 26 -1.80 13.54 -13.67
C VAL A 26 -1.74 14.42 -12.43
N ARG A 27 -2.13 15.69 -12.55
CA ARG A 27 -1.98 16.66 -11.46
C ARG A 27 -3.17 16.70 -10.52
N ASP A 28 -4.36 16.48 -11.04
CA ASP A 28 -5.58 16.63 -10.26
C ASP A 28 -6.01 15.30 -9.61
N ILE A 29 -5.90 14.20 -10.34
CA ILE A 29 -6.30 12.86 -9.88
C ILE A 29 -5.26 11.83 -10.32
N PRO A 30 -4.03 11.82 -9.76
CA PRO A 30 -2.94 10.95 -10.22
C PRO A 30 -3.27 9.45 -10.09
N THR A 31 -4.13 9.05 -9.15
CA THR A 31 -4.65 7.69 -9.04
C THR A 31 -5.38 7.27 -10.31
N GLN A 32 -6.29 8.12 -10.81
CA GLN A 32 -7.02 7.84 -12.05
C GLN A 32 -6.09 7.86 -13.28
N ALA A 33 -5.10 8.76 -13.30
CA ALA A 33 -4.08 8.75 -14.35
C ALA A 33 -3.37 7.38 -14.42
N LEU A 34 -3.01 6.80 -13.28
CA LEU A 34 -2.36 5.49 -13.20
C LEU A 34 -3.29 4.33 -13.58
N VAL A 35 -4.59 4.43 -13.28
CA VAL A 35 -5.59 3.47 -13.77
C VAL A 35 -5.64 3.47 -15.30
N PHE A 36 -5.60 4.64 -15.95
CA PHE A 36 -5.50 4.74 -17.42
C PHE A 36 -4.17 4.21 -17.97
N VAL A 37 -3.06 4.35 -17.23
CA VAL A 37 -1.77 3.72 -17.58
C VAL A 37 -1.90 2.19 -17.61
N ARG A 38 -2.62 1.60 -16.65
CA ARG A 38 -2.89 0.15 -16.62
C ARG A 38 -3.80 -0.27 -17.77
N SER A 39 -4.87 0.49 -18.03
CA SER A 39 -5.78 0.28 -19.18
C SER A 39 -5.03 0.33 -20.51
N PHE A 40 -4.16 1.33 -20.69
CA PHE A 40 -3.28 1.44 -21.84
C PHE A 40 -2.43 0.17 -22.03
N THR A 41 -1.79 -0.31 -20.98
CA THR A 41 -0.93 -1.50 -21.04
C THR A 41 -1.74 -2.75 -21.40
N HIS A 42 -2.96 -2.88 -20.88
CA HIS A 42 -3.87 -3.97 -21.21
C HIS A 42 -4.26 -3.94 -22.69
N LYS A 43 -4.70 -2.79 -23.18
CA LYS A 43 -5.08 -2.61 -24.60
C LYS A 43 -3.89 -2.80 -25.53
N LEU A 44 -2.69 -2.40 -25.13
CA LEU A 44 -1.46 -2.63 -25.88
C LEU A 44 -1.16 -4.13 -25.99
N ALA A 45 -1.30 -4.89 -24.91
CA ALA A 45 -1.12 -6.35 -24.96
C ALA A 45 -2.11 -7.01 -25.93
N ILE A 46 -3.37 -6.59 -25.92
CA ILE A 46 -4.40 -7.07 -26.86
C ILE A 46 -4.03 -6.72 -28.31
N LEU A 47 -3.60 -5.47 -28.57
CA LEU A 47 -3.22 -5.02 -29.91
C LEU A 47 -2.09 -5.88 -30.50
N ILE A 48 -1.08 -6.18 -29.68
CA ILE A 48 0.05 -7.03 -30.10
C ILE A 48 -0.42 -8.47 -30.35
N ALA A 49 -1.27 -9.01 -29.48
CA ALA A 49 -1.82 -10.36 -29.64
C ALA A 49 -2.65 -10.49 -30.92
N GLU A 50 -3.52 -9.51 -31.24
CA GLU A 50 -4.32 -9.46 -32.46
C GLU A 50 -3.45 -9.46 -33.72
N GLN A 51 -2.36 -8.69 -33.74
CA GLN A 51 -1.44 -8.65 -34.89
C GLN A 51 -0.70 -9.97 -35.12
N HIS A 52 -0.47 -10.74 -34.06
CA HIS A 52 0.21 -12.03 -34.13
C HIS A 52 -0.73 -13.24 -34.04
N HIS A 53 -2.05 -13.03 -34.13
CA HIS A 53 -3.07 -14.07 -34.02
C HIS A 53 -2.92 -14.94 -32.76
N LEU A 54 -2.55 -14.30 -31.65
CA LEU A 54 -2.42 -14.95 -30.34
C LEU A 54 -3.73 -14.79 -29.55
N GLU A 55 -4.31 -15.89 -29.14
CA GLU A 55 -5.40 -15.93 -28.16
C GLU A 55 -4.81 -16.10 -26.76
N PHE A 56 -5.18 -15.21 -25.85
CA PHE A 56 -4.77 -15.30 -24.46
C PHE A 56 -5.55 -16.38 -23.71
N SER A 57 -4.84 -17.18 -22.92
CA SER A 57 -5.44 -18.20 -22.06
C SER A 57 -5.91 -17.67 -20.70
N SER A 58 -5.58 -16.43 -20.37
CA SER A 58 -5.90 -15.78 -19.08
C SER A 58 -6.42 -14.37 -19.30
N PRO A 59 -7.41 -13.90 -18.52
CA PRO A 59 -7.84 -12.50 -18.50
C PRO A 59 -6.81 -11.59 -17.79
N ASN A 60 -5.91 -12.17 -17.00
CA ASN A 60 -4.95 -11.47 -16.15
C ASN A 60 -3.87 -10.79 -16.98
N LEU A 61 -3.59 -9.50 -16.72
CA LEU A 61 -2.61 -8.73 -17.50
C LEU A 61 -1.19 -9.25 -17.33
N TYR A 62 -0.82 -9.74 -16.15
CA TYR A 62 0.49 -10.34 -15.91
C TYR A 62 0.70 -11.55 -16.83
N ASP A 63 -0.25 -12.49 -16.82
CA ASP A 63 -0.18 -13.71 -17.63
C ASP A 63 -0.18 -13.38 -19.13
N ARG A 64 -0.91 -12.34 -19.55
CA ARG A 64 -0.92 -11.87 -20.95
C ARG A 64 0.44 -11.35 -21.38
N ILE A 65 1.10 -10.52 -20.54
CA ILE A 65 2.45 -10.02 -20.82
C ILE A 65 3.45 -11.20 -20.87
N GLU A 66 3.33 -12.15 -19.94
CA GLU A 66 4.18 -13.35 -19.95
C GLU A 66 3.95 -14.24 -21.18
N GLN A 67 2.73 -14.37 -21.66
CA GLN A 67 2.46 -15.09 -22.91
C GLN A 67 3.08 -14.40 -24.14
N LEU A 68 3.10 -13.06 -24.18
CA LEU A 68 3.83 -12.31 -25.21
C LEU A 68 5.35 -12.56 -25.10
N ASN A 69 5.89 -12.61 -23.89
CA ASN A 69 7.29 -12.90 -23.58
C ASN A 69 7.68 -14.33 -24.03
N GLN A 70 6.92 -15.34 -23.60
CA GLN A 70 7.13 -16.74 -23.96
C GLN A 70 7.10 -16.99 -25.47
N ARG A 71 6.23 -16.27 -26.18
CA ARG A 71 6.15 -16.31 -27.64
C ARG A 71 7.21 -15.45 -28.33
N ARG A 72 8.03 -14.70 -27.57
CA ARG A 72 9.08 -13.80 -28.06
C ARG A 72 8.56 -12.77 -29.08
N LEU A 73 7.34 -12.27 -28.88
CA LEU A 73 6.69 -11.29 -29.75
C LEU A 73 7.26 -9.88 -29.54
N LEU A 74 7.84 -9.65 -28.37
CA LEU A 74 8.49 -8.39 -27.99
C LEU A 74 9.88 -8.65 -27.45
N ASP A 75 10.73 -7.63 -27.48
CA ASP A 75 12.02 -7.68 -26.81
C ASP A 75 11.87 -7.57 -25.26
N VAL A 76 12.93 -7.97 -24.56
CA VAL A 76 12.94 -7.99 -23.09
C VAL A 76 12.72 -6.59 -22.50
N THR A 77 13.14 -5.53 -23.20
CA THR A 77 12.99 -4.14 -22.73
C THR A 77 11.53 -3.71 -22.75
N ALA A 78 10.82 -4.04 -23.83
CA ALA A 78 9.38 -3.77 -23.96
C ALA A 78 8.57 -4.57 -22.92
N ILE A 79 8.88 -5.84 -22.72
CA ILE A 79 8.23 -6.69 -21.71
C ILE A 79 8.43 -6.10 -20.30
N ARG A 80 9.66 -5.73 -19.94
CA ARG A 80 9.95 -5.08 -18.65
C ARG A 80 9.20 -3.75 -18.49
N ALA A 81 9.10 -2.96 -19.55
CA ALA A 81 8.37 -1.70 -19.55
C ALA A 81 6.86 -1.95 -19.30
N MET A 82 6.27 -2.96 -19.94
CA MET A 82 4.86 -3.33 -19.74
C MET A 82 4.58 -3.82 -18.32
N HIS A 83 5.43 -4.68 -17.74
CA HIS A 83 5.30 -5.11 -16.35
C HIS A 83 5.41 -3.94 -15.38
N LYS A 84 6.31 -3.00 -15.65
CA LYS A 84 6.45 -1.80 -14.83
C LYS A 84 5.20 -0.93 -14.89
N LEU A 85 4.67 -0.65 -16.08
CA LEU A 85 3.44 0.14 -16.24
C LEU A 85 2.24 -0.55 -15.57
N ARG A 86 2.15 -1.89 -15.63
CA ARG A 86 1.15 -2.67 -14.90
C ARG A 86 1.29 -2.46 -13.38
N SER A 87 2.50 -2.59 -12.84
CA SER A 87 2.78 -2.41 -11.42
C SER A 87 2.49 -0.98 -10.96
N ASP A 88 2.93 0.02 -11.74
CA ASP A 88 2.69 1.44 -11.43
C ASP A 88 1.17 1.73 -11.46
N GLY A 89 0.43 1.12 -12.39
CA GLY A 89 -1.03 1.22 -12.46
C GLY A 89 -1.75 0.60 -11.27
N ASN A 90 -1.28 -0.56 -10.79
CA ASN A 90 -1.82 -1.19 -9.58
C ASN A 90 -1.60 -0.32 -8.34
N ARG A 91 -0.43 0.32 -8.22
CA ARG A 91 -0.15 1.27 -7.13
C ARG A 91 -1.09 2.47 -7.14
N GLY A 92 -1.47 2.93 -8.32
CA GLY A 92 -2.45 4.02 -8.48
C GLY A 92 -3.87 3.62 -8.12
N ALA A 93 -4.26 2.37 -8.37
CA ALA A 93 -5.57 1.86 -8.01
C ALA A 93 -5.75 1.70 -6.49
N HIS A 94 -4.65 1.44 -5.76
CA HIS A 94 -4.66 1.16 -4.32
C HIS A 94 -3.54 1.92 -3.58
N PRO A 95 -3.52 3.28 -3.64
CA PRO A 95 -2.42 4.08 -3.08
C PRO A 95 -2.25 3.91 -1.56
N GLU A 96 -3.35 3.67 -0.86
CA GLU A 96 -3.38 3.43 0.59
C GLU A 96 -2.59 2.18 1.01
N LYS A 97 -2.53 1.17 0.14
CA LYS A 97 -1.80 -0.07 0.40
C LYS A 97 -0.29 0.07 0.26
N TYR A 98 0.15 1.07 -0.50
CA TYR A 98 1.56 1.34 -0.79
C TYR A 98 2.08 2.57 -0.05
N HIS A 99 1.27 3.17 0.82
CA HIS A 99 1.60 4.37 1.60
C HIS A 99 2.20 5.50 0.74
N LEU A 100 1.65 5.68 -0.47
CA LEU A 100 2.13 6.69 -1.41
C LEU A 100 1.48 8.04 -1.14
N THR A 101 2.31 9.06 -0.94
CA THR A 101 1.86 10.44 -0.87
C THR A 101 1.37 10.95 -2.23
N GLN A 102 0.57 12.01 -2.25
CA GLN A 102 0.12 12.63 -3.51
C GLN A 102 1.29 13.07 -4.39
N THR A 103 2.32 13.65 -3.78
CA THR A 103 3.51 14.08 -4.54
C THR A 103 4.19 12.89 -5.20
N GLN A 104 4.27 11.75 -4.50
CA GLN A 104 4.82 10.51 -5.05
C GLN A 104 3.92 9.94 -6.15
N LEU A 105 2.59 9.99 -5.99
CA LEU A 105 1.63 9.56 -7.01
C LEU A 105 1.71 10.42 -8.28
N VAL A 106 1.81 11.75 -8.15
CA VAL A 106 2.02 12.65 -9.30
C VAL A 106 3.33 12.30 -10.02
N ALA A 107 4.43 12.18 -9.27
CA ALA A 107 5.73 11.83 -9.84
C ALA A 107 5.72 10.45 -10.54
N LEU A 108 5.02 9.47 -9.94
CA LEU A 108 4.84 8.14 -10.50
C LEU A 108 4.03 8.19 -11.81
N ALA A 109 2.92 8.94 -11.82
CA ALA A 109 2.08 9.11 -13.01
C ALA A 109 2.84 9.83 -14.14
N GLU A 110 3.55 10.92 -13.83
CA GLU A 110 4.39 11.62 -14.82
C GLU A 110 5.46 10.71 -15.44
N LYS A 111 6.11 9.90 -14.60
CA LYS A 111 7.13 8.92 -15.03
C LYS A 111 6.52 7.83 -15.91
N SER A 112 5.36 7.30 -15.53
CA SER A 112 4.67 6.26 -16.28
C SER A 112 4.21 6.75 -17.65
N ILE A 113 3.69 7.98 -17.75
CA ILE A 113 3.32 8.58 -19.05
C ILE A 113 4.53 8.76 -19.96
N LYS A 114 5.68 9.21 -19.43
CA LYS A 114 6.93 9.27 -20.21
C LYS A 114 7.41 7.88 -20.65
N GLN A 115 7.20 6.87 -19.80
CA GLN A 115 7.54 5.49 -20.14
C GLN A 115 6.62 4.92 -21.23
N ILE A 116 5.32 5.26 -21.24
CA ILE A 116 4.40 4.94 -22.36
C ILE A 116 4.94 5.51 -23.67
N LEU A 117 5.36 6.78 -23.70
CA LEU A 117 5.91 7.39 -24.92
C LEU A 117 7.16 6.67 -25.43
N ASN A 118 8.06 6.31 -24.51
CA ASN A 118 9.27 5.54 -24.87
C ASN A 118 8.90 4.18 -25.46
N LEU A 119 7.93 3.50 -24.86
CA LEU A 119 7.44 2.20 -25.33
C LEU A 119 6.76 2.33 -26.70
N VAL A 120 5.90 3.32 -26.91
CA VAL A 120 5.28 3.61 -28.20
C VAL A 120 6.34 3.91 -29.26
N ALA A 121 7.34 4.74 -28.95
CA ALA A 121 8.42 5.06 -29.86
C ALA A 121 9.24 3.81 -30.25
N GLN A 122 9.47 2.90 -29.31
CA GLN A 122 10.16 1.64 -29.56
C GLN A 122 9.33 0.68 -30.41
N LEU A 123 8.04 0.58 -30.17
CA LEU A 123 7.15 -0.35 -30.86
C LEU A 123 6.61 0.18 -32.21
N TYR A 124 6.62 1.49 -32.42
CA TYR A 124 6.09 2.11 -33.63
C TYR A 124 6.70 1.53 -34.91
N PRO A 125 8.03 1.41 -35.06
CA PRO A 125 8.62 0.80 -36.26
C PRO A 125 8.28 -0.68 -36.43
N VAL A 126 8.11 -1.39 -35.31
CA VAL A 126 7.82 -2.84 -35.32
C VAL A 126 6.40 -3.12 -35.79
N LEU A 127 5.42 -2.35 -35.26
CA LEU A 127 4.00 -2.59 -35.51
C LEU A 127 3.49 -1.89 -36.79
N HIS A 128 4.08 -0.77 -37.19
CA HIS A 128 3.63 -0.01 -38.35
C HIS A 128 4.61 -0.03 -39.55
N SER A 129 5.77 -0.69 -39.41
CA SER A 129 6.82 -0.72 -40.43
C SER A 129 7.22 0.69 -40.94
N ALA A 130 7.10 1.69 -40.08
CA ALA A 130 7.35 3.10 -40.39
C ALA A 130 8.25 3.74 -39.31
N GLN A 131 8.98 4.81 -39.70
CA GLN A 131 9.75 5.55 -38.70
C GLN A 131 8.86 6.37 -37.79
N VAL A 132 9.28 6.51 -36.51
CA VAL A 132 8.60 7.36 -35.54
C VAL A 132 8.65 8.80 -35.98
N LEU A 133 7.53 9.48 -36.00
CA LEU A 133 7.45 10.90 -36.34
C LEU A 133 8.04 11.76 -35.20
N ALA A 134 8.76 12.80 -35.56
CA ALA A 134 9.22 13.76 -34.56
C ALA A 134 8.02 14.44 -33.88
N TYR A 135 7.98 14.39 -32.56
CA TYR A 135 6.89 14.94 -31.76
C TYR A 135 7.39 15.93 -30.72
N GLN A 136 6.48 16.78 -30.25
CA GLN A 136 6.69 17.69 -29.14
C GLN A 136 5.85 17.24 -27.96
N PHE A 137 6.50 17.08 -26.79
CA PHE A 137 5.79 16.79 -25.57
C PHE A 137 5.00 18.01 -25.10
N VAL A 138 3.69 17.88 -24.97
CA VAL A 138 2.82 18.90 -24.41
C VAL A 138 2.90 18.82 -22.89
N ALA A 139 3.06 19.94 -22.20
CA ALA A 139 3.12 19.99 -20.74
C ALA A 139 1.82 19.43 -20.11
N PHE A 140 1.92 18.91 -18.90
CA PHE A 140 0.76 18.46 -18.14
C PHE A 140 -0.16 19.63 -17.79
N ASP A 141 -1.44 19.49 -18.09
CA ASP A 141 -2.45 20.49 -17.81
C ASP A 141 -2.98 20.36 -16.37
N SER A 142 -3.45 21.46 -15.79
CA SER A 142 -4.08 21.54 -14.47
C SER A 142 -5.55 21.97 -14.50
N LEU A 143 -6.17 22.02 -15.70
CA LEU A 143 -7.54 22.52 -15.87
C LEU A 143 -8.62 21.43 -15.87
N ALA A 144 -8.22 20.16 -15.85
CA ALA A 144 -9.17 19.03 -15.87
C ALA A 144 -10.13 19.06 -14.68
N GLY A 145 -9.66 19.45 -13.49
CA GLY A 145 -10.49 19.56 -12.30
C GLY A 145 -11.62 20.58 -12.42
N ARG A 146 -11.42 21.68 -13.13
CA ARG A 146 -12.48 22.69 -13.38
C ARG A 146 -13.59 22.15 -14.28
N ASP A 147 -13.24 21.50 -15.35
CA ASP A 147 -14.20 20.86 -16.27
C ASP A 147 -15.00 19.77 -15.56
N LEU A 148 -14.32 18.92 -14.79
CA LEU A 148 -14.99 17.88 -14.00
C LEU A 148 -15.98 18.46 -13.01
N CYS A 149 -15.62 19.50 -12.25
CA CYS A 149 -16.53 20.15 -11.32
C CYS A 149 -17.74 20.75 -12.06
N TYR A 150 -17.54 21.39 -13.20
CA TYR A 150 -18.62 21.93 -14.01
C TYR A 150 -19.58 20.85 -14.50
N ARG A 151 -19.06 19.74 -15.04
CA ARG A 151 -19.85 18.60 -15.49
C ARG A 151 -20.62 17.94 -14.35
N ALA A 152 -19.95 17.71 -13.22
CA ALA A 152 -20.56 17.10 -12.04
C ALA A 152 -21.72 17.95 -11.48
N MET A 153 -21.51 19.27 -11.36
CA MET A 153 -22.46 20.18 -10.71
C MET A 153 -23.55 20.69 -11.65
N MET A 154 -23.18 21.04 -12.89
CA MET A 154 -24.06 21.76 -13.82
C MET A 154 -24.70 20.85 -14.87
N GLN A 155 -24.05 19.75 -15.23
CA GLN A 155 -24.55 18.81 -16.23
C GLN A 155 -25.07 17.50 -15.63
N ASN A 156 -24.98 17.34 -14.31
CA ASN A 156 -25.34 16.12 -13.60
C ASN A 156 -24.70 14.86 -14.21
N ASP A 157 -23.45 15.00 -14.65
CA ASP A 157 -22.65 13.90 -15.22
C ASP A 157 -22.18 12.99 -14.08
N HIS A 158 -22.71 11.79 -13.99
CA HIS A 158 -22.49 10.86 -12.90
C HIS A 158 -21.04 10.36 -12.87
N HIS A 159 -20.40 10.18 -14.04
CA HIS A 159 -18.99 9.84 -14.11
C HIS A 159 -18.10 10.98 -13.61
N ALA A 160 -18.42 12.22 -13.96
CA ALA A 160 -17.70 13.38 -13.41
C ALA A 160 -17.92 13.51 -11.89
N GLN A 161 -19.12 13.19 -11.37
CA GLN A 161 -19.39 13.13 -9.93
C GLN A 161 -18.50 12.11 -9.22
N TYR A 162 -18.37 10.90 -9.78
CA TYR A 162 -17.48 9.87 -9.29
C TYR A 162 -16.02 10.35 -9.27
N LEU A 163 -15.52 10.95 -10.36
CA LEU A 163 -14.14 11.45 -10.43
C LEU A 163 -13.87 12.62 -9.45
N VAL A 164 -14.83 13.52 -9.24
CA VAL A 164 -14.75 14.57 -8.21
C VAL A 164 -14.65 13.94 -6.82
N ALA A 165 -15.47 12.92 -6.53
CA ALA A 165 -15.42 12.19 -5.27
C ALA A 165 -14.06 11.53 -5.04
N MET A 166 -13.49 10.89 -6.07
CA MET A 166 -12.15 10.28 -6.01
C MET A 166 -11.05 11.32 -5.74
N SER A 167 -11.14 12.51 -6.35
CA SER A 167 -10.21 13.62 -6.09
C SER A 167 -10.30 14.11 -4.64
N LEU A 168 -11.51 14.26 -4.10
CA LEU A 168 -11.74 14.67 -2.71
C LEU A 168 -11.24 13.60 -1.72
N LYS A 169 -11.50 12.31 -2.01
CA LYS A 169 -10.97 11.18 -1.22
C LYS A 169 -9.43 11.19 -1.19
N ALA A 170 -8.79 11.40 -2.34
CA ALA A 170 -7.33 11.49 -2.43
C ALA A 170 -6.79 12.68 -1.61
N GLN A 171 -7.44 13.85 -1.67
CA GLN A 171 -7.06 15.02 -0.87
C GLN A 171 -7.25 14.75 0.64
N ALA A 172 -8.32 14.07 1.04
CA ALA A 172 -8.57 13.70 2.42
C ALA A 172 -7.48 12.77 2.98
N LEU A 173 -7.09 11.73 2.20
CA LEU A 173 -6.01 10.82 2.56
C LEU A 173 -4.67 11.54 2.72
N MET A 174 -4.36 12.50 1.83
CA MET A 174 -3.16 13.34 1.95
C MET A 174 -3.17 14.19 3.21
N ALA A 175 -4.29 14.87 3.48
CA ALA A 175 -4.41 15.73 4.65
C ALA A 175 -4.29 14.89 5.94
N GLN A 176 -4.82 13.68 5.94
CA GLN A 176 -4.70 12.72 7.05
C GLN A 176 -3.25 12.31 7.28
N GLU A 177 -2.49 12.04 6.22
CA GLU A 177 -1.09 11.66 6.30
C GLU A 177 -0.21 12.81 6.79
N GLN A 178 -0.48 14.04 6.32
CA GLN A 178 0.18 15.25 6.81
C GLN A 178 -0.14 15.53 8.28
N ALA A 179 -1.40 15.32 8.70
CA ALA A 179 -1.80 15.45 10.10
C ALA A 179 -1.08 14.46 11.00
N SER A 180 -0.93 13.21 10.56
CA SER A 180 -0.19 12.18 11.28
C SER A 180 1.30 12.51 11.40
N ALA A 181 1.91 13.06 10.35
CA ALA A 181 3.31 13.50 10.37
C ALA A 181 3.56 14.71 11.30
N THR A 182 2.61 15.67 11.35
CA THR A 182 2.73 16.87 12.20
C THR A 182 2.34 16.64 13.66
N ALA A 183 1.56 15.60 13.97
CA ALA A 183 1.19 15.23 15.33
C ALA A 183 2.39 14.85 16.21
N LEU A 184 3.53 14.55 15.60
CA LEU A 184 4.79 14.23 16.27
C LEU A 184 5.56 15.46 16.80
N ASP A 185 5.30 16.64 16.23
CA ASP A 185 5.86 17.90 16.72
C ASP A 185 4.87 18.55 17.72
N ALA A 186 4.89 18.10 18.96
CA ALA A 186 3.92 18.34 20.04
C ALA A 186 3.73 19.80 20.47
N LYS A 187 3.69 20.78 19.57
CA LYS A 187 3.53 22.20 19.93
C LYS A 187 2.19 22.86 19.56
N THR A 188 1.25 22.14 18.89
CA THR A 188 0.00 22.79 18.47
C THR A 188 -1.22 21.84 18.44
N ALA A 189 -1.75 21.50 19.60
CA ALA A 189 -3.04 20.80 19.71
C ALA A 189 -4.19 21.50 18.91
N SER A 190 -4.14 22.84 18.77
CA SER A 190 -5.10 23.63 17.99
C SER A 190 -4.94 23.46 16.48
N ALA A 191 -3.73 23.29 15.96
CA ALA A 191 -3.50 23.05 14.53
C ALA A 191 -3.90 21.61 14.14
N LEU A 192 -3.71 20.65 15.03
CA LEU A 192 -4.16 19.26 14.85
C LEU A 192 -5.68 19.14 14.76
N ALA A 193 -6.42 19.85 15.61
CA ALA A 193 -7.90 19.86 15.58
C ALA A 193 -8.43 20.43 14.26
N THR A 194 -7.88 21.54 13.76
CA THR A 194 -8.28 22.15 12.48
C THR A 194 -7.96 21.26 11.29
N THR A 195 -6.86 20.53 11.32
CA THR A 195 -6.50 19.60 10.23
C THR A 195 -7.40 18.36 10.24
N GLN A 196 -7.78 17.87 11.42
CA GLN A 196 -8.68 16.73 11.57
C GLN A 196 -10.10 17.05 11.11
N ASP A 197 -10.59 18.27 11.39
CA ASP A 197 -11.88 18.78 10.88
C ASP A 197 -11.87 18.92 9.34
N GLU A 198 -10.76 19.31 8.75
CA GLU A 198 -10.60 19.41 7.30
C GLU A 198 -10.61 18.03 6.64
N VAL A 199 -9.90 17.07 7.19
CA VAL A 199 -9.89 15.66 6.74
C VAL A 199 -11.32 15.10 6.75
N GLN A 200 -12.02 15.24 7.86
CA GLN A 200 -13.39 14.76 8.00
C GLN A 200 -14.33 15.39 6.97
N ARG A 201 -14.20 16.71 6.75
CA ARG A 201 -14.98 17.45 5.77
C ARG A 201 -14.73 16.95 4.35
N LEU A 202 -13.48 16.71 3.97
CA LEU A 202 -13.13 16.21 2.65
C LEU A 202 -13.70 14.80 2.41
N PHE A 203 -13.59 13.89 3.39
CA PHE A 203 -14.21 12.57 3.32
C PHE A 203 -15.73 12.65 3.22
N ALA A 204 -16.38 13.53 3.99
CA ALA A 204 -17.83 13.72 3.92
C ALA A 204 -18.28 14.25 2.55
N GLN A 205 -17.52 15.17 1.96
CA GLN A 205 -17.78 15.67 0.60
C GLN A 205 -17.58 14.59 -0.45
N ALA A 206 -16.54 13.76 -0.33
CA ALA A 206 -16.33 12.63 -1.21
C ALA A 206 -17.49 11.64 -1.11
N ALA A 207 -17.90 11.26 0.10
CA ALA A 207 -19.04 10.38 0.36
C ALA A 207 -20.34 10.89 -0.25
N TYR A 208 -20.60 12.20 -0.14
CA TYR A 208 -21.76 12.84 -0.78
C TYR A 208 -21.78 12.64 -2.30
N TRP A 209 -20.65 12.90 -2.98
CA TRP A 209 -20.57 12.73 -4.43
C TRP A 209 -20.60 11.25 -4.86
N PHE A 210 -20.00 10.34 -4.10
CA PHE A 210 -20.17 8.91 -4.33
C PHE A 210 -21.64 8.49 -4.23
N ALA A 211 -22.37 8.98 -3.22
CA ALA A 211 -23.80 8.71 -3.07
C ALA A 211 -24.63 9.22 -4.27
N GLN A 212 -24.29 10.37 -4.86
CA GLN A 212 -24.97 10.89 -6.05
C GLN A 212 -24.69 10.04 -7.30
N ALA A 213 -23.48 9.54 -7.47
CA ALA A 213 -23.09 8.71 -8.61
C ALA A 213 -23.51 7.23 -8.47
N ALA A 214 -23.63 6.71 -7.24
CA ALA A 214 -23.90 5.30 -6.92
C ALA A 214 -25.12 4.67 -7.64
N PRO A 215 -26.25 5.36 -7.88
CA PRO A 215 -27.37 4.77 -8.61
C PRO A 215 -27.08 4.49 -10.09
N PHE A 216 -26.01 5.03 -10.66
CA PHE A 216 -25.70 5.03 -12.07
C PHE A 216 -24.36 4.35 -12.39
N GLU A 217 -23.46 4.25 -11.40
CA GLU A 217 -22.13 3.65 -11.56
C GLU A 217 -21.83 2.68 -10.42
N ASP A 218 -21.61 1.42 -10.75
CA ASP A 218 -21.34 0.34 -9.79
C ASP A 218 -20.04 0.56 -8.99
N VAL A 219 -19.04 1.21 -9.59
CA VAL A 219 -17.80 1.59 -8.88
C VAL A 219 -18.07 2.66 -7.83
N ALA A 220 -18.94 3.65 -8.13
CA ALA A 220 -19.35 4.65 -7.16
C ALA A 220 -20.21 4.03 -6.05
N LEU A 221 -21.00 3.00 -6.36
CA LEU A 221 -21.76 2.24 -5.37
C LEU A 221 -20.83 1.54 -4.36
N TYR A 222 -19.75 0.93 -4.82
CA TYR A 222 -18.71 0.36 -3.96
C TYR A 222 -18.08 1.42 -3.06
N GLU A 223 -17.61 2.54 -3.63
CA GLU A 223 -16.97 3.63 -2.89
C GLU A 223 -17.90 4.28 -1.87
N HIS A 224 -19.19 4.40 -2.19
CA HIS A 224 -20.22 4.84 -1.24
C HIS A 224 -20.35 3.85 -0.07
N GLY A 225 -20.39 2.53 -0.37
CA GLY A 225 -20.42 1.49 0.65
C GLY A 225 -19.22 1.57 1.59
N VAL A 226 -18.01 1.74 1.05
CA VAL A 226 -16.78 1.94 1.82
C VAL A 226 -16.84 3.20 2.68
N SER A 227 -17.37 4.31 2.14
CA SER A 227 -17.53 5.55 2.88
C SER A 227 -18.45 5.41 4.09
N LEU A 228 -19.51 4.59 3.99
CA LEU A 228 -20.43 4.29 5.10
C LEU A 228 -19.78 3.36 6.14
N LEU A 229 -18.95 2.40 5.72
CA LEU A 229 -18.18 1.55 6.63
C LEU A 229 -17.25 2.35 7.53
N HIS A 230 -16.56 3.32 6.96
CA HIS A 230 -15.63 4.20 7.68
C HIS A 230 -16.30 5.35 8.43
N GLY A 231 -17.63 5.52 8.30
CA GLY A 231 -18.37 6.61 8.94
C GLY A 231 -18.06 7.99 8.37
N TYR A 232 -17.61 8.09 7.11
CA TYR A 232 -17.27 9.36 6.46
C TYR A 232 -18.49 10.20 6.11
N ALA A 233 -19.63 9.58 5.83
CA ALA A 233 -20.89 10.27 5.54
C ALA A 233 -21.68 10.59 6.81
N GLU A 234 -22.08 9.55 7.52
CA GLU A 234 -22.81 9.60 8.79
C GLU A 234 -22.39 8.41 9.66
N SER A 235 -22.27 8.64 10.96
CA SER A 235 -21.93 7.59 11.89
C SER A 235 -23.04 6.53 12.00
N GLY A 236 -22.68 5.25 12.07
CA GLY A 236 -23.61 4.15 12.38
C GLY A 236 -24.29 3.48 11.19
N GLN A 237 -23.89 3.75 9.95
CA GLN A 237 -24.47 3.12 8.76
C GLN A 237 -23.67 1.93 8.22
N VAL A 238 -22.87 1.26 9.05
CA VAL A 238 -22.04 0.10 8.70
C VAL A 238 -22.81 -0.98 7.95
N LYS A 239 -23.99 -1.38 8.47
CA LYS A 239 -24.85 -2.39 7.82
C LYS A 239 -25.24 -2.01 6.39
N GLN A 240 -25.57 -0.76 6.17
CA GLN A 240 -25.92 -0.27 4.85
C GLN A 240 -24.69 -0.29 3.93
N GLY A 241 -23.53 0.11 4.44
CA GLY A 241 -22.26 0.03 3.71
C GLY A 241 -21.95 -1.38 3.23
N GLU A 242 -22.05 -2.39 4.12
CA GLU A 242 -21.86 -3.80 3.77
C GLU A 242 -22.84 -4.28 2.69
N LEU A 243 -24.11 -3.87 2.75
CA LEU A 243 -25.12 -4.23 1.73
C LEU A 243 -24.83 -3.60 0.38
N LEU A 244 -24.36 -2.34 0.32
CA LEU A 244 -23.97 -1.67 -0.92
C LEU A 244 -22.74 -2.36 -1.54
N ILE A 245 -21.76 -2.76 -0.74
CA ILE A 245 -20.61 -3.53 -1.19
C ILE A 245 -21.05 -4.88 -1.77
N ALA A 246 -21.99 -5.57 -1.13
CA ALA A 246 -22.53 -6.82 -1.67
C ALA A 246 -23.30 -6.62 -2.99
N GLN A 247 -23.95 -5.48 -3.18
CA GLN A 247 -24.58 -5.13 -4.46
C GLN A 247 -23.53 -4.86 -5.54
N ALA A 248 -22.49 -4.09 -5.24
CA ALA A 248 -21.39 -3.82 -6.16
C ALA A 248 -20.61 -5.10 -6.52
N ALA A 249 -20.43 -6.03 -5.57
CA ALA A 249 -19.82 -7.33 -5.83
C ALA A 249 -20.66 -8.18 -6.82
N LYS A 250 -22.00 -8.15 -6.69
CA LYS A 250 -22.91 -8.81 -7.65
C LYS A 250 -22.86 -8.16 -9.03
N ALA A 251 -22.61 -6.86 -9.12
CA ALA A 251 -22.40 -6.15 -10.38
C ALA A 251 -21.02 -6.46 -11.02
N GLY A 252 -20.17 -7.21 -10.33
CA GLY A 252 -18.86 -7.65 -10.85
C GLY A 252 -17.71 -6.70 -10.52
N ILE A 253 -17.89 -5.76 -9.59
CA ILE A 253 -16.80 -4.89 -9.13
C ILE A 253 -15.80 -5.72 -8.33
N THR A 254 -14.59 -5.80 -8.84
CA THR A 254 -13.52 -6.67 -8.32
C THR A 254 -13.15 -6.34 -6.87
N GLU A 255 -13.01 -5.06 -6.54
CA GLU A 255 -12.72 -4.57 -5.19
C GLU A 255 -13.85 -4.93 -4.21
N ALA A 256 -15.09 -4.84 -4.68
CA ALA A 256 -16.24 -5.24 -3.88
C ALA A 256 -16.30 -6.75 -3.65
N GLN A 257 -15.94 -7.56 -4.66
CA GLN A 257 -15.84 -9.03 -4.51
C GLN A 257 -14.74 -9.39 -3.50
N ALA A 258 -13.58 -8.75 -3.57
CA ALA A 258 -12.49 -8.97 -2.63
C ALA A 258 -12.91 -8.63 -1.18
N LEU A 259 -13.54 -7.47 -0.98
CA LEU A 259 -13.98 -7.03 0.35
C LEU A 259 -15.14 -7.88 0.89
N LEU A 260 -16.11 -8.25 0.07
CA LEU A 260 -17.19 -9.15 0.45
C LEU A 260 -16.65 -10.56 0.79
N GLY A 261 -15.67 -11.05 0.02
CA GLY A 261 -14.95 -12.28 0.32
C GLY A 261 -14.27 -12.24 1.69
N TYR A 262 -13.63 -11.11 2.00
CA TYR A 262 -13.06 -10.89 3.34
C TYR A 262 -14.14 -10.88 4.45
N PHE A 263 -15.29 -10.25 4.22
CA PHE A 263 -16.41 -10.31 5.19
C PHE A 263 -16.88 -11.74 5.46
N TYR A 264 -16.93 -12.59 4.44
CA TYR A 264 -17.25 -14.01 4.65
C TYR A 264 -16.13 -14.80 5.33
N LEU A 265 -14.86 -14.37 5.24
CA LEU A 265 -13.75 -15.04 5.96
C LEU A 265 -13.80 -14.78 7.46
N VAL A 266 -13.99 -13.53 7.85
CA VAL A 266 -13.85 -13.11 9.26
C VAL A 266 -15.19 -12.92 9.96
N GLY A 267 -16.27 -12.84 9.20
CA GLY A 267 -17.57 -12.38 9.66
C GLY A 267 -17.66 -10.85 9.70
N SER A 268 -18.87 -10.33 9.56
CA SER A 268 -19.15 -8.89 9.65
C SER A 268 -20.48 -8.63 10.36
N THR A 269 -20.96 -7.39 10.33
CA THR A 269 -22.23 -7.05 10.97
C THR A 269 -23.43 -7.71 10.28
N VAL A 270 -23.36 -7.92 8.95
CA VAL A 270 -24.44 -8.49 8.12
C VAL A 270 -24.14 -9.93 7.74
N PHE A 271 -22.87 -10.25 7.45
CA PHE A 271 -22.45 -11.52 6.88
C PHE A 271 -21.81 -12.41 7.95
N ALA A 272 -22.36 -13.61 8.15
CA ALA A 272 -21.74 -14.64 8.99
C ALA A 272 -20.55 -15.26 8.24
N VAL A 273 -19.62 -15.87 8.97
CA VAL A 273 -18.49 -16.60 8.40
C VAL A 273 -18.97 -17.70 7.47
N ASP A 274 -18.51 -17.70 6.24
CA ASP A 274 -18.76 -18.71 5.21
C ASP A 274 -17.51 -18.81 4.31
N VAL A 275 -16.64 -19.76 4.63
CA VAL A 275 -15.34 -19.93 3.96
C VAL A 275 -15.50 -20.31 2.49
N GLU A 276 -16.55 -21.08 2.14
CA GLU A 276 -16.78 -21.48 0.75
C GLU A 276 -17.21 -20.29 -0.12
N GLN A 277 -18.11 -19.43 0.37
CA GLN A 277 -18.48 -18.20 -0.30
C GLN A 277 -17.30 -17.25 -0.40
N ALA A 278 -16.50 -17.13 0.66
CA ALA A 278 -15.28 -16.33 0.67
C ALA A 278 -14.32 -16.79 -0.44
N LYS A 279 -14.06 -18.08 -0.53
CA LYS A 279 -13.14 -18.68 -1.52
C LYS A 279 -13.57 -18.37 -2.95
N VAL A 280 -14.84 -18.51 -3.26
CA VAL A 280 -15.38 -18.22 -4.60
C VAL A 280 -15.18 -16.74 -4.96
N LEU A 281 -15.55 -15.82 -4.08
CA LEU A 281 -15.45 -14.38 -4.32
C LEU A 281 -13.99 -13.92 -4.41
N LEU A 282 -13.13 -14.39 -3.51
CA LEU A 282 -11.70 -14.08 -3.52
C LEU A 282 -11.03 -14.65 -4.77
N GLN A 283 -11.42 -15.84 -5.24
CA GLN A 283 -10.88 -16.41 -6.47
C GLN A 283 -11.26 -15.57 -7.68
N GLN A 284 -12.52 -15.15 -7.81
CA GLN A 284 -12.96 -14.26 -8.89
C GLN A 284 -12.19 -12.94 -8.88
N ALA A 285 -12.03 -12.33 -7.70
CA ALA A 285 -11.30 -11.08 -7.57
C ALA A 285 -9.78 -11.26 -7.84
N ALA A 286 -9.18 -12.36 -7.39
CA ALA A 286 -7.77 -12.67 -7.63
C ALA A 286 -7.47 -12.94 -9.11
N GLU A 287 -8.36 -13.63 -9.81
CA GLU A 287 -8.28 -13.83 -11.26
C GLU A 287 -8.37 -12.51 -12.04
N ALA A 288 -9.07 -11.51 -11.48
CA ALA A 288 -9.12 -10.14 -11.99
C ALA A 288 -7.97 -9.24 -11.47
N GLU A 289 -6.89 -9.84 -10.93
CA GLU A 289 -5.68 -9.16 -10.41
C GLU A 289 -5.89 -8.31 -9.15
N ASN A 290 -6.93 -8.56 -8.36
CA ASN A 290 -7.02 -7.91 -7.06
C ASN A 290 -5.99 -8.50 -6.10
N ILE A 291 -5.07 -7.64 -5.67
CA ILE A 291 -3.89 -8.05 -4.89
C ILE A 291 -4.29 -8.51 -3.48
N GLU A 292 -5.29 -7.88 -2.85
CA GLU A 292 -5.79 -8.30 -1.54
C GLU A 292 -6.47 -9.66 -1.61
N ALA A 293 -7.25 -9.89 -2.66
CA ALA A 293 -7.87 -11.19 -2.87
C ALA A 293 -6.82 -12.29 -3.08
N MET A 294 -5.75 -12.01 -3.84
CA MET A 294 -4.62 -12.94 -4.00
C MET A 294 -3.96 -13.24 -2.64
N SER A 295 -3.71 -12.20 -1.84
CA SER A 295 -3.13 -12.33 -0.50
C SER A 295 -4.01 -13.16 0.42
N ASN A 296 -5.31 -12.84 0.48
CA ASN A 296 -6.28 -13.55 1.32
C ASN A 296 -6.46 -15.01 0.89
N LEU A 297 -6.46 -15.29 -0.43
CA LEU A 297 -6.44 -16.65 -0.93
C LEU A 297 -5.18 -17.41 -0.53
N GLY A 298 -4.01 -16.77 -0.62
CA GLY A 298 -2.77 -17.39 -0.19
C GLY A 298 -2.82 -17.80 1.28
N VAL A 299 -3.33 -16.92 2.15
CA VAL A 299 -3.53 -17.24 3.58
C VAL A 299 -4.55 -18.36 3.77
N LEU A 300 -5.67 -18.33 3.03
CA LEU A 300 -6.69 -19.36 3.12
C LEU A 300 -6.15 -20.74 2.73
N PHE A 301 -5.45 -20.86 1.60
CA PHE A 301 -4.84 -22.12 1.17
C PHE A 301 -3.76 -22.60 2.15
N TYR A 302 -3.01 -21.68 2.76
CA TYR A 302 -2.06 -22.04 3.82
C TYR A 302 -2.79 -22.67 5.04
N GLN A 303 -3.91 -22.09 5.48
CA GLN A 303 -4.74 -22.64 6.57
C GLN A 303 -5.35 -24.01 6.23
N GLU A 304 -5.65 -24.23 4.95
CA GLU A 304 -6.11 -25.54 4.43
C GLU A 304 -4.96 -26.56 4.26
N ASN A 305 -3.70 -26.19 4.56
CA ASN A 305 -2.49 -26.98 4.33
C ASN A 305 -2.19 -27.25 2.83
N ASP A 306 -2.77 -26.46 1.91
CA ASP A 306 -2.40 -26.49 0.50
C ASP A 306 -1.26 -25.49 0.24
N HIS A 307 -0.05 -25.89 0.65
CA HIS A 307 1.15 -25.05 0.53
C HIS A 307 1.49 -24.69 -0.93
N GLN A 308 1.09 -25.52 -1.90
CA GLN A 308 1.35 -25.26 -3.32
C GLN A 308 0.51 -24.09 -3.82
N GLN A 309 -0.78 -24.08 -3.54
CA GLN A 309 -1.67 -22.99 -3.92
C GLN A 309 -1.36 -21.72 -3.10
N ALA A 310 -1.06 -21.87 -1.81
CA ALA A 310 -0.63 -20.76 -0.96
C ALA A 310 0.58 -20.03 -1.55
N LEU A 311 1.63 -20.80 -1.89
CA LEU A 311 2.85 -20.24 -2.51
C LEU A 311 2.54 -19.55 -3.84
N ALA A 312 1.72 -20.16 -4.69
CA ALA A 312 1.38 -19.60 -6.01
C ALA A 312 0.67 -18.25 -5.91
N TRP A 313 -0.31 -18.12 -5.02
CA TRP A 313 -1.05 -16.86 -4.86
C TRP A 313 -0.27 -15.80 -4.11
N MET A 314 0.46 -16.18 -3.04
CA MET A 314 1.31 -15.24 -2.29
C MET A 314 2.44 -14.69 -3.16
N SER A 315 3.07 -15.53 -4.02
CA SER A 315 4.11 -15.07 -4.96
C SER A 315 3.57 -14.03 -5.93
N LYS A 316 2.41 -14.27 -6.54
CA LYS A 316 1.78 -13.30 -7.46
C LYS A 316 1.50 -11.96 -6.79
N ALA A 317 0.98 -11.98 -5.57
CA ALA A 317 0.71 -10.76 -4.82
C ALA A 317 2.01 -10.04 -4.38
N ALA A 318 3.03 -10.78 -3.94
CA ALA A 318 4.34 -10.25 -3.55
C ALA A 318 5.08 -9.62 -4.74
N GLU A 319 5.08 -10.28 -5.91
CA GLU A 319 5.65 -9.76 -7.16
C GLU A 319 4.93 -8.50 -7.66
N SER A 320 3.66 -8.32 -7.29
CA SER A 320 2.92 -7.08 -7.54
C SER A 320 3.34 -5.94 -6.61
N GLY A 321 4.26 -6.20 -5.66
CA GLY A 321 4.81 -5.23 -4.73
C GLY A 321 3.95 -5.01 -3.47
N TYR A 322 3.06 -5.93 -3.11
CA TYR A 322 2.23 -5.79 -1.91
C TYR A 322 3.00 -6.22 -0.66
N PRO A 323 3.33 -5.27 0.25
CA PRO A 323 4.24 -5.54 1.37
C PRO A 323 3.75 -6.64 2.32
N GLN A 324 2.44 -6.72 2.56
CA GLN A 324 1.85 -7.76 3.39
C GLN A 324 2.05 -9.17 2.81
N SER A 325 1.87 -9.31 1.48
CA SER A 325 2.11 -10.60 0.81
C SER A 325 3.57 -10.95 0.74
N GLN A 326 4.47 -9.98 0.59
CA GLN A 326 5.92 -10.19 0.66
C GLN A 326 6.33 -10.74 2.03
N TYR A 327 5.78 -10.17 3.11
CA TYR A 327 5.99 -10.68 4.47
C TYR A 327 5.47 -12.12 4.63
N HIS A 328 4.22 -12.41 4.23
CA HIS A 328 3.67 -13.77 4.32
C HIS A 328 4.42 -14.77 3.43
N LEU A 329 4.84 -14.37 2.24
CA LEU A 329 5.67 -15.19 1.36
C LEU A 329 7.02 -15.50 2.00
N ALA A 330 7.65 -14.52 2.65
CA ALA A 330 8.90 -14.71 3.38
C ALA A 330 8.75 -15.76 4.48
N LEU A 331 7.66 -15.68 5.27
CA LEU A 331 7.36 -16.68 6.30
C LEU A 331 7.15 -18.07 5.70
N LEU A 332 6.38 -18.18 4.62
CA LEU A 332 6.09 -19.45 3.96
C LEU A 332 7.37 -20.09 3.38
N LEU A 333 8.28 -19.29 2.81
CA LEU A 333 9.57 -19.75 2.29
C LEU A 333 10.55 -20.15 3.40
N ALA A 334 10.39 -19.62 4.62
CA ALA A 334 11.20 -20.03 5.77
C ALA A 334 10.80 -21.38 6.34
N GLU A 335 9.59 -21.87 6.02
CA GLU A 335 9.04 -23.09 6.59
C GLU A 335 9.34 -24.35 5.76
N GLY A 336 9.48 -25.48 6.43
CA GLY A 336 9.46 -26.81 5.83
C GLY A 336 10.81 -27.34 5.33
N ALA A 337 10.76 -28.53 4.72
CA ALA A 337 11.94 -29.26 4.25
C ALA A 337 12.61 -28.63 3.00
N ASN A 338 11.91 -27.77 2.29
CA ASN A 338 12.37 -27.05 1.11
C ASN A 338 12.55 -25.55 1.39
N ALA A 339 12.82 -25.19 2.65
CA ALA A 339 13.01 -23.81 3.05
C ALA A 339 14.11 -23.12 2.20
N ASP A 340 13.75 -22.01 1.59
CA ASP A 340 14.68 -21.12 0.89
C ASP A 340 14.94 -19.89 1.77
N SER A 341 15.89 -20.03 2.68
CA SER A 341 16.20 -18.98 3.66
C SER A 341 16.78 -17.71 3.00
N GLU A 342 17.41 -17.80 1.82
CA GLU A 342 17.91 -16.64 1.10
C GLU A 342 16.75 -15.85 0.47
N GLN A 343 15.84 -16.53 -0.23
CA GLN A 343 14.66 -15.88 -0.80
C GLN A 343 13.72 -15.33 0.29
N SER A 344 13.52 -16.09 1.38
CA SER A 344 12.76 -15.63 2.54
C SER A 344 13.31 -14.30 3.07
N ARG A 345 14.64 -14.23 3.30
CA ARG A 345 15.27 -13.01 3.79
C ARG A 345 15.13 -11.84 2.82
N LEU A 346 15.27 -12.07 1.51
CA LEU A 346 15.09 -11.00 0.51
C LEU A 346 13.67 -10.44 0.51
N TRP A 347 12.65 -11.30 0.56
CA TRP A 347 11.27 -10.84 0.64
C TRP A 347 10.95 -10.15 1.96
N MET A 348 11.50 -10.63 3.07
CA MET A 348 11.36 -9.99 4.38
C MET A 348 11.95 -8.56 4.37
N GLN A 349 13.16 -8.39 3.82
CA GLN A 349 13.80 -7.09 3.69
C GLN A 349 13.05 -6.16 2.74
N GLU A 350 12.50 -6.69 1.64
CA GLU A 350 11.69 -5.90 0.71
C GLU A 350 10.40 -5.40 1.38
N ALA A 351 9.70 -6.26 2.11
CA ALA A 351 8.51 -5.90 2.89
C ALA A 351 8.84 -4.83 3.95
N ALA A 352 9.93 -5.01 4.70
CA ALA A 352 10.37 -4.04 5.69
C ALA A 352 10.71 -2.69 5.07
N SER A 353 11.41 -2.68 3.93
CA SER A 353 11.77 -1.44 3.21
C SER A 353 10.55 -0.64 2.72
N GLN A 354 9.42 -1.31 2.52
CA GLN A 354 8.15 -0.72 2.12
C GLN A 354 7.23 -0.37 3.31
N GLY A 355 7.71 -0.55 4.55
CA GLY A 355 7.00 -0.12 5.75
C GLY A 355 6.06 -1.17 6.36
N GLN A 356 6.19 -2.45 6.01
CA GLN A 356 5.44 -3.50 6.66
C GLN A 356 6.02 -3.73 8.08
N LEU A 357 5.19 -3.43 9.10
CA LEU A 357 5.65 -3.31 10.48
C LEU A 357 6.18 -4.62 11.09
N ASP A 358 5.54 -5.76 10.79
CA ASP A 358 6.00 -7.06 11.32
C ASP A 358 7.32 -7.47 10.66
N ALA A 359 7.51 -7.17 9.37
CA ALA A 359 8.76 -7.39 8.67
C ALA A 359 9.88 -6.47 9.21
N MET A 360 9.56 -5.19 9.49
CA MET A 360 10.50 -4.27 10.14
C MET A 360 10.94 -4.78 11.49
N LEU A 361 10.00 -5.24 12.33
CA LEU A 361 10.31 -5.82 13.64
C LEU A 361 11.20 -7.05 13.49
N HIS A 362 10.85 -7.95 12.57
CA HIS A 362 11.64 -9.17 12.33
C HIS A 362 13.08 -8.84 11.90
N CYS A 363 13.25 -7.96 10.89
CA CYS A 363 14.56 -7.53 10.44
C CYS A 363 15.37 -6.82 11.54
N ALA A 364 14.74 -5.96 12.33
CA ALA A 364 15.40 -5.27 13.42
C ALA A 364 15.90 -6.24 14.51
N THR A 365 15.05 -7.20 14.89
CA THR A 365 15.42 -8.24 15.87
C THR A 365 16.55 -9.12 15.35
N GLU A 366 16.51 -9.54 14.08
CA GLU A 366 17.59 -10.32 13.44
C GLU A 366 18.92 -9.55 13.46
N ILE A 367 18.91 -8.26 13.14
CA ILE A 367 20.11 -7.39 13.15
C ILE A 367 20.65 -7.25 14.58
N LEU A 368 19.79 -6.96 15.58
CA LEU A 368 20.23 -6.77 16.96
C LEU A 368 20.85 -8.04 17.59
N HIS A 369 20.42 -9.21 17.17
CA HIS A 369 20.98 -10.50 17.65
C HIS A 369 22.14 -11.01 16.81
N ASN A 370 22.61 -10.26 15.81
CA ASN A 370 23.78 -10.59 15.00
C ASN A 370 25.02 -9.90 15.59
N ASP A 371 25.93 -10.68 16.19
CA ASP A 371 27.16 -10.17 16.78
C ASP A 371 28.09 -9.48 15.76
N ASP A 372 27.95 -9.76 14.48
CA ASP A 372 28.74 -9.19 13.38
C ASP A 372 28.06 -7.98 12.73
N ALA A 373 26.93 -7.49 13.28
CA ALA A 373 26.16 -6.38 12.70
C ALA A 373 26.99 -5.08 12.62
N GLN A 374 26.98 -4.44 11.46
CA GLN A 374 27.70 -3.19 11.24
C GLN A 374 26.89 -2.00 11.81
N SER A 375 27.59 -0.90 12.09
CA SER A 375 26.97 0.33 12.63
C SER A 375 25.77 0.82 11.79
N ILE A 376 25.86 0.72 10.47
CA ILE A 376 24.80 1.13 9.54
C ILE A 376 23.54 0.23 9.64
N GLU A 377 23.73 -1.04 9.94
CA GLU A 377 22.64 -2.01 10.17
C GLU A 377 21.98 -1.77 11.52
N LEU A 378 22.77 -1.46 12.55
CA LEU A 378 22.24 -1.10 13.87
C LEU A 378 21.41 0.20 13.83
N GLU A 379 21.85 1.21 13.07
CA GLU A 379 21.07 2.42 12.84
C GLU A 379 19.74 2.12 12.08
N LEU A 380 19.78 1.17 11.14
CA LEU A 380 18.58 0.72 10.44
C LEU A 380 17.61 0.00 11.39
N ALA A 381 18.12 -0.91 12.22
CA ALA A 381 17.34 -1.65 13.21
C ALA A 381 16.66 -0.70 14.20
N GLU A 382 17.40 0.28 14.71
CA GLU A 382 16.86 1.30 15.60
C GLU A 382 15.73 2.10 14.95
N ARG A 383 15.93 2.54 13.70
CA ARG A 383 14.90 3.26 12.94
C ARG A 383 13.66 2.40 12.73
N TYR A 384 13.83 1.12 12.36
CA TYR A 384 12.71 0.20 12.21
C TYR A 384 11.93 0.02 13.51
N LEU A 385 12.60 -0.15 14.64
CA LEU A 385 11.91 -0.26 15.93
C LEU A 385 11.16 1.02 16.28
N HIS A 386 11.74 2.19 16.02
CA HIS A 386 11.04 3.46 16.22
C HIS A 386 9.79 3.57 15.34
N ASP A 387 9.85 3.17 14.07
CA ASP A 387 8.71 3.21 13.17
C ASP A 387 7.62 2.20 13.60
N VAL A 388 8.01 1.01 14.02
CA VAL A 388 7.09 -0.02 14.55
C VAL A 388 6.40 0.45 15.85
N ILE A 389 7.11 1.12 16.73
CA ILE A 389 6.54 1.71 17.96
C ILE A 389 5.57 2.85 17.60
N LYS A 390 6.02 3.73 16.71
CA LYS A 390 5.27 4.94 16.34
C LYS A 390 3.96 4.64 15.63
N TYR A 391 3.98 3.73 14.67
CA TYR A 391 2.83 3.43 13.80
C TYR A 391 2.03 2.21 14.24
N GLY A 392 2.69 1.25 14.91
CA GLY A 392 2.06 0.00 15.36
C GLY A 392 1.77 -0.08 16.85
N HIS A 393 2.26 0.86 17.65
CA HIS A 393 2.21 0.80 19.13
C HIS A 393 2.63 -0.57 19.68
N ASN A 394 3.60 -1.21 18.99
CA ASN A 394 3.97 -2.59 19.25
C ASN A 394 4.81 -2.73 20.52
N VAL A 395 4.26 -3.44 21.51
CA VAL A 395 4.90 -3.63 22.81
C VAL A 395 6.20 -4.43 22.71
N THR A 396 6.28 -5.40 21.80
CA THR A 396 7.52 -6.18 21.57
C THR A 396 8.65 -5.27 21.08
N ALA A 397 8.35 -4.36 20.13
CA ALA A 397 9.33 -3.39 19.66
C ALA A 397 9.79 -2.42 20.77
N MET A 398 8.91 -2.03 21.70
CA MET A 398 9.26 -1.23 22.85
C MET A 398 10.24 -1.98 23.77
N ILE A 399 10.01 -3.27 24.01
CA ILE A 399 10.86 -4.14 24.81
C ILE A 399 12.23 -4.30 24.14
N GLU A 400 12.25 -4.68 22.85
CA GLU A 400 13.49 -4.89 22.09
C GLU A 400 14.37 -3.63 22.08
N LEU A 401 13.78 -2.47 21.79
CA LEU A 401 14.52 -1.20 21.78
C LEU A 401 14.99 -0.81 23.19
N SER A 402 14.18 -1.07 24.22
CA SER A 402 14.56 -0.81 25.61
C SER A 402 15.78 -1.65 26.01
N VAL A 403 15.78 -2.94 25.73
CA VAL A 403 16.90 -3.85 25.99
C VAL A 403 18.14 -3.43 25.19
N ALA A 404 18.01 -3.15 23.91
CA ALA A 404 19.11 -2.74 23.05
C ALA A 404 19.80 -1.45 23.56
N LEU A 405 19.03 -0.50 24.09
CA LEU A 405 19.55 0.74 24.69
C LEU A 405 20.18 0.52 26.06
N ALA A 406 19.62 -0.38 26.88
CA ALA A 406 20.18 -0.70 28.20
C ALA A 406 21.52 -1.46 28.10
N ASP A 407 21.60 -2.43 27.18
CA ASP A 407 22.75 -3.32 27.02
C ASP A 407 23.84 -2.73 26.10
N GLY A 408 23.57 -1.57 25.47
CA GLY A 408 24.52 -0.90 24.59
C GLY A 408 24.68 -1.54 23.21
N MET A 409 23.74 -2.38 22.79
CA MET A 409 23.76 -3.06 21.48
C MET A 409 23.78 -2.08 20.31
N LEU A 410 23.21 -0.87 20.50
CA LEU A 410 23.20 0.23 19.52
C LEU A 410 24.45 1.13 19.59
N SER A 411 25.59 0.56 20.04
CA SER A 411 26.86 1.29 20.24
C SER A 411 26.77 2.47 21.23
N ARG A 412 25.69 2.57 21.98
CA ARG A 412 25.47 3.54 23.05
C ARG A 412 24.53 2.95 24.11
N ILE A 413 24.67 3.46 25.33
CA ILE A 413 23.76 3.18 26.44
C ILE A 413 22.88 4.40 26.67
N ASP A 414 21.57 4.24 26.67
CA ASP A 414 20.60 5.28 27.02
C ASP A 414 19.55 4.73 28.01
N VAL A 415 19.90 4.78 29.27
CA VAL A 415 19.04 4.27 30.36
C VAL A 415 17.75 5.06 30.52
N VAL A 416 17.72 6.35 30.13
CA VAL A 416 16.52 7.20 30.25
C VAL A 416 15.49 6.78 29.22
N GLN A 417 15.89 6.63 27.94
CA GLN A 417 15.02 6.18 26.90
C GLN A 417 14.58 4.73 27.10
N SER A 418 15.50 3.86 27.57
CA SER A 418 15.19 2.48 27.92
C SER A 418 14.09 2.40 29.00
N ALA A 419 14.23 3.12 30.10
CA ALA A 419 13.25 3.16 31.19
C ALA A 419 11.88 3.70 30.73
N TYR A 420 11.89 4.77 29.91
CA TYR A 420 10.66 5.30 29.31
C TYR A 420 9.94 4.30 28.41
N LEU A 421 10.65 3.61 27.54
CA LEU A 421 10.08 2.59 26.65
C LEU A 421 9.52 1.43 27.45
N LEU A 422 10.19 1.00 28.52
CA LEU A 422 9.73 -0.07 29.39
C LEU A 422 8.46 0.33 30.15
N GLN A 423 8.36 1.62 30.57
CA GLN A 423 7.13 2.16 31.15
C GLN A 423 5.97 2.14 30.15
N GLN A 424 6.21 2.55 28.90
CA GLN A 424 5.20 2.46 27.85
C GLN A 424 4.79 1.00 27.57
N ALA A 425 5.75 0.09 27.47
CA ALA A 425 5.51 -1.33 27.31
C ALA A 425 4.64 -1.90 28.44
N LYS A 426 4.90 -1.51 29.68
CA LYS A 426 4.10 -1.91 30.86
C LYS A 426 2.67 -1.38 30.81
N HIS A 427 2.49 -0.16 30.29
CA HIS A 427 1.17 0.46 30.17
C HIS A 427 0.30 -0.21 29.11
N PHE A 428 0.89 -0.60 27.97
CA PHE A 428 0.15 -1.16 26.81
C PHE A 428 0.18 -2.69 26.74
N GLY A 429 1.07 -3.34 27.48
CA GLY A 429 1.29 -4.79 27.41
C GLY A 429 0.14 -5.59 28.01
N ASN A 430 -0.17 -6.72 27.37
CA ASN A 430 -1.12 -7.72 27.88
C ASN A 430 -0.48 -8.60 28.97
N ASP A 431 -1.27 -9.48 29.61
CA ASP A 431 -0.81 -10.33 30.71
C ASP A 431 0.39 -11.22 30.35
N ILE A 432 0.51 -11.67 29.11
CA ILE A 432 1.66 -12.48 28.65
C ILE A 432 2.90 -11.60 28.55
N GLN A 433 2.77 -10.41 27.95
CA GLN A 433 3.85 -9.47 27.81
C GLN A 433 4.32 -8.93 29.16
N GLN A 434 3.43 -8.74 30.14
CA GLN A 434 3.78 -8.35 31.50
C GLN A 434 4.74 -9.34 32.17
N GLN A 435 4.63 -10.65 31.88
CA GLN A 435 5.56 -11.66 32.39
C GLN A 435 6.99 -11.46 31.88
N VAL A 436 7.17 -10.86 30.71
CA VAL A 436 8.49 -10.51 30.15
C VAL A 436 8.96 -9.15 30.67
N ILE A 437 8.04 -8.19 30.76
CA ILE A 437 8.34 -6.81 31.16
C ILE A 437 8.79 -6.73 32.62
N GLU A 438 8.11 -7.43 33.53
CA GLU A 438 8.39 -7.31 34.97
C GLU A 438 9.81 -7.71 35.39
N PRO A 439 10.41 -8.82 34.90
CA PRO A 439 11.80 -9.15 35.16
C PRO A 439 12.79 -8.10 34.59
N LEU A 440 12.52 -7.56 33.39
CA LEU A 440 13.35 -6.53 32.78
C LEU A 440 13.28 -5.22 33.58
N TRP A 441 12.09 -4.86 34.03
CA TRP A 441 11.86 -3.72 34.91
C TRP A 441 12.69 -3.80 36.19
N GLN A 442 12.60 -4.92 36.88
CA GLN A 442 13.36 -5.14 38.13
C GLN A 442 14.88 -5.17 37.88
N SER A 443 15.30 -5.78 36.77
CA SER A 443 16.72 -5.83 36.38
C SER A 443 17.27 -4.42 36.13
N LEU A 444 16.57 -3.63 35.30
CA LEU A 444 16.99 -2.25 34.99
C LEU A 444 17.03 -1.37 36.23
N LEU A 445 16.04 -1.47 37.13
CA LEU A 445 16.00 -0.74 38.38
C LEU A 445 17.19 -1.11 39.27
N MET A 446 17.51 -2.40 39.43
CA MET A 446 18.68 -2.87 40.19
C MET A 446 20.01 -2.38 39.59
N GLN A 447 20.13 -2.35 38.27
CA GLN A 447 21.32 -1.83 37.58
C GLN A 447 21.48 -0.34 37.86
N ILE A 448 20.41 0.46 37.71
CA ILE A 448 20.42 1.90 38.01
C ILE A 448 20.84 2.17 39.48
N ASP A 449 20.21 1.48 40.43
CA ASP A 449 20.54 1.64 41.85
C ASP A 449 22.00 1.26 42.16
N SER A 450 22.53 0.21 41.53
CA SER A 450 23.91 -0.22 41.67
C SER A 450 24.90 0.83 41.14
N VAL A 451 24.60 1.46 39.98
CA VAL A 451 25.47 2.52 39.44
C VAL A 451 25.39 3.79 40.29
N ILE A 452 24.21 4.17 40.79
CA ILE A 452 24.06 5.31 41.71
C ILE A 452 24.89 5.11 42.98
N ALA A 453 24.94 3.89 43.52
CA ALA A 453 25.74 3.56 44.71
C ALA A 453 27.26 3.71 44.49
N LEU A 454 27.74 3.67 43.26
CA LEU A 454 29.14 3.88 42.87
C LEU A 454 29.55 5.36 42.79
N ASN A 455 28.64 6.30 43.11
CA ASN A 455 28.86 7.75 43.01
C ASN A 455 29.30 8.21 41.60
N PRO A 456 28.46 8.06 40.58
CA PRO A 456 28.77 8.50 39.22
C PRO A 456 28.94 10.04 39.14
N SER A 457 29.31 10.53 37.96
CA SER A 457 29.39 11.97 37.71
C SER A 457 28.03 12.66 37.93
N LYS A 458 28.01 13.97 38.11
CA LYS A 458 26.76 14.72 38.34
C LYS A 458 25.79 14.60 37.15
N GLU A 459 26.30 14.56 35.93
CA GLU A 459 25.47 14.42 34.69
C GLU A 459 24.86 13.03 34.60
N GLU A 460 25.64 11.98 34.83
CA GLU A 460 25.17 10.61 34.89
C GLU A 460 24.14 10.40 35.99
N LEU A 461 24.37 11.00 37.19
CA LEU A 461 23.43 10.89 38.30
C LEU A 461 22.05 11.47 37.94
N VAL A 462 22.01 12.62 37.23
CA VAL A 462 20.75 13.22 36.78
C VAL A 462 20.01 12.28 35.82
N SER A 463 20.70 11.71 34.85
CA SER A 463 20.11 10.74 33.88
C SER A 463 19.60 9.49 34.60
N LEU A 464 20.37 8.94 35.52
CA LEU A 464 19.97 7.75 36.30
C LEU A 464 18.77 8.03 37.20
N GLN A 465 18.70 9.22 37.84
CA GLN A 465 17.54 9.63 38.63
C GLN A 465 16.28 9.81 37.77
N GLN A 466 16.42 10.37 36.57
CA GLN A 466 15.32 10.50 35.60
C GLN A 466 14.83 9.12 35.14
N ALA A 467 15.73 8.22 34.79
CA ALA A 467 15.37 6.84 34.41
C ALA A 467 14.62 6.12 35.54
N ARG A 468 15.09 6.29 36.79
CA ARG A 468 14.46 5.72 37.98
C ARG A 468 13.02 6.21 38.16
N GLN A 469 12.75 7.51 37.92
CA GLN A 469 11.38 8.07 37.98
C GLN A 469 10.39 7.42 37.05
N PHE A 470 10.83 6.92 35.86
CA PHE A 470 9.96 6.16 34.96
C PHE A 470 9.66 4.75 35.50
N LEU A 471 10.52 4.22 36.37
CA LEU A 471 10.43 2.87 36.91
C LEU A 471 9.80 2.82 38.33
N GLU A 472 9.57 3.93 38.99
CA GLU A 472 8.82 4.03 40.27
C GLU A 472 7.31 4.24 40.01
#